data_a3979ab6aaac0568ed03ab3a40e0261b
#
_entry.id   a3979ab6aaac0568ed03ab3a40e0261b
#
_cell.length_a   1.000
_cell.length_b   1.000
_cell.length_c   1.000
_cell.angle_alpha   90.00
_cell.angle_beta   90.00
_cell.angle_gamma   90.00
#
_symmetry.space_group_name_H-M   'P 1'
#
loop_
_entity.id
_entity.type
_entity.pdbx_description
1 polymer ?
#
loop_
_entity_poly.entity_id
_entity_poly.type
_entity_poly.pdbx_seq_one_letter_code
_entity_poly.pdbx_strand_id
1 'polypeptide(L)'
;MPVATGSLGTPRLAIAAAFGVQGLLFISLTTRLPVLADLFDFDELALSGLMLMMVLLAGVGSVGAEAIAKRASSRHGLRSALCGLALGFALMGWSARGSGSAAQFVIGLAVYGLAVGAVDASTNMQAVALEHRIGRPVLPSFHGSWTLGGIVATLVALASGDAVGWVGAFALCGLVLAAATAPFIRQDATVADADTTSLGIPWRAILLIGMGLVVFYTVDTATTAWGPLYLASDTVFEDPAHSASLYALATLPYLVATLLARAAGDRATARFGPAAMVRAGALVGFAGLLVVVLATTWQVAVGGFFIVGLGMAVVAPLSFSAAARLADTGGDPPARQRRVDAVIARFNQFNYAGALIGSVLTGAIGAGNLRIGYAVPLVLVLALVPLARAFTGRVP
;
A
#
# COMPACT_ATOMS: atom_id res chain seq x y z
N MET A 1 15.18 17.97 29.85
CA MET A 1 16.14 16.85 29.97
C MET A 1 16.34 16.23 28.57
N PRO A 2 17.55 16.16 28.06
CA PRO A 2 17.76 15.50 26.77
C PRO A 2 17.53 13.99 26.93
N VAL A 3 16.56 13.46 26.20
CA VAL A 3 16.29 12.01 26.12
C VAL A 3 17.49 11.33 25.49
N ALA A 4 18.04 10.32 26.17
CA ALA A 4 19.18 9.56 25.73
C ALA A 4 18.95 9.00 24.30
N THR A 5 19.72 9.45 23.35
CA THR A 5 19.60 9.12 21.92
C THR A 5 19.89 7.64 21.59
N GLY A 6 20.41 6.87 22.55
CA GLY A 6 20.72 5.44 22.39
C GLY A 6 19.53 4.48 22.41
N SER A 7 18.35 4.91 22.90
CA SER A 7 17.20 4.03 23.10
C SER A 7 16.19 4.00 21.92
N LEU A 8 16.31 4.90 20.94
CA LEU A 8 15.29 5.06 19.86
C LEU A 8 15.58 4.23 18.60
N GLY A 9 16.79 3.69 18.45
CA GLY A 9 17.15 2.85 17.32
C GLY A 9 16.37 1.53 17.26
N THR A 10 16.18 0.89 18.40
CA THR A 10 15.48 -0.39 18.52
C THR A 10 13.99 -0.32 18.16
N PRO A 11 13.20 0.66 18.70
CA PRO A 11 11.82 0.84 18.25
C PRO A 11 11.70 1.20 16.76
N ARG A 12 12.64 1.98 16.22
CA ARG A 12 12.65 2.32 14.80
C ARG A 12 12.81 1.09 13.92
N LEU A 13 13.72 0.19 14.26
CA LEU A 13 13.90 -1.08 13.55
C LEU A 13 12.68 -1.99 13.68
N ALA A 14 12.06 -2.04 14.87
CA ALA A 14 10.85 -2.81 15.12
C ALA A 14 9.69 -2.35 14.20
N ILE A 15 9.46 -1.04 14.11
CA ILE A 15 8.41 -0.47 13.27
C ILE A 15 8.74 -0.70 11.79
N ALA A 16 10.01 -0.51 11.37
CA ALA A 16 10.46 -0.78 10.01
C ALA A 16 10.26 -2.25 9.62
N ALA A 17 10.54 -3.19 10.54
CA ALA A 17 10.30 -4.61 10.32
C ALA A 17 8.81 -4.91 10.15
N ALA A 18 7.92 -4.30 10.94
CA ALA A 18 6.48 -4.48 10.79
C ALA A 18 5.95 -3.99 9.44
N PHE A 19 6.40 -2.82 8.97
CA PHE A 19 6.10 -2.35 7.60
C PHE A 19 6.69 -3.30 6.55
N GLY A 20 7.93 -3.76 6.73
CA GLY A 20 8.61 -4.66 5.80
C GLY A 20 7.91 -6.00 5.65
N VAL A 21 7.50 -6.64 6.74
CA VAL A 21 6.77 -7.92 6.66
C VAL A 21 5.37 -7.77 6.08
N GLN A 22 4.71 -6.63 6.29
CA GLN A 22 3.43 -6.32 5.66
C GLN A 22 3.57 -6.27 4.13
N GLY A 23 4.56 -5.51 3.62
CA GLY A 23 4.84 -5.43 2.19
C GLY A 23 5.29 -6.77 1.60
N LEU A 24 6.12 -7.51 2.34
CA LEU A 24 6.58 -8.84 1.96
C LEU A 24 5.40 -9.81 1.76
N LEU A 25 4.45 -9.87 2.71
CA LEU A 25 3.31 -10.77 2.60
C LEU A 25 2.33 -10.34 1.51
N PHE A 26 2.03 -9.05 1.43
CA PHE A 26 1.11 -8.52 0.42
C PHE A 26 1.60 -8.84 -1.00
N ILE A 27 2.85 -8.52 -1.30
CA ILE A 27 3.43 -8.78 -2.63
C ILE A 27 3.65 -10.28 -2.86
N SER A 28 3.97 -11.07 -1.83
CA SER A 28 4.03 -12.54 -1.95
C SER A 28 2.68 -13.14 -2.33
N LEU A 29 1.57 -12.60 -1.82
CA LEU A 29 0.22 -13.01 -2.20
C LEU A 29 -0.10 -12.59 -3.64
N THR A 30 0.08 -11.31 -3.97
CA THR A 30 -0.35 -10.77 -5.26
C THR A 30 0.46 -11.32 -6.44
N THR A 31 1.75 -11.58 -6.28
CA THR A 31 2.58 -12.23 -7.31
C THR A 31 2.17 -13.67 -7.61
N ARG A 32 1.44 -14.33 -6.71
CA ARG A 32 0.94 -15.69 -6.87
C ARG A 32 -0.54 -15.79 -7.19
N LEU A 33 -1.22 -14.66 -7.35
CA LEU A 33 -2.64 -14.65 -7.70
C LEU A 33 -2.97 -15.48 -8.96
N PRO A 34 -2.15 -15.47 -10.05
CA PRO A 34 -2.44 -16.33 -11.20
C PRO A 34 -2.46 -17.83 -10.83
N VAL A 35 -1.44 -18.29 -10.10
CA VAL A 35 -1.35 -19.70 -9.66
C VAL A 35 -2.51 -20.07 -8.72
N LEU A 36 -2.94 -19.14 -7.85
CA LEU A 36 -4.06 -19.36 -6.94
C LEU A 36 -5.41 -19.33 -7.68
N ALA A 37 -5.54 -18.49 -8.71
CA ALA A 37 -6.71 -18.44 -9.58
C ALA A 37 -6.91 -19.78 -10.30
N ASP A 38 -5.85 -20.30 -10.93
CA ASP A 38 -5.87 -21.60 -11.60
C ASP A 38 -6.16 -22.76 -10.63
N LEU A 39 -5.53 -22.72 -9.42
CA LEU A 39 -5.68 -23.77 -8.42
C LEU A 39 -7.12 -23.90 -7.89
N PHE A 40 -7.83 -22.78 -7.76
CA PHE A 40 -9.18 -22.71 -7.18
C PHE A 40 -10.27 -22.41 -8.21
N ASP A 41 -9.93 -22.34 -9.49
CA ASP A 41 -10.85 -22.01 -10.60
C ASP A 41 -11.57 -20.65 -10.38
N PHE A 42 -10.80 -19.62 -10.01
CA PHE A 42 -11.29 -18.25 -9.84
C PHE A 42 -11.12 -17.45 -11.12
N ASP A 43 -12.22 -16.98 -11.68
CA ASP A 43 -12.22 -15.97 -12.75
C ASP A 43 -11.92 -14.55 -12.23
N GLU A 44 -11.76 -13.57 -13.13
CA GLU A 44 -11.46 -12.18 -12.78
C GLU A 44 -12.56 -11.54 -11.92
N LEU A 45 -13.82 -11.96 -12.10
CA LEU A 45 -14.93 -11.44 -11.32
C LEU A 45 -14.90 -11.97 -9.88
N ALA A 46 -14.63 -13.26 -9.70
CA ALA A 46 -14.43 -13.88 -8.40
C ALA A 46 -13.25 -13.23 -7.66
N LEU A 47 -12.10 -13.04 -8.36
CA LEU A 47 -10.95 -12.34 -7.79
C LEU A 47 -11.27 -10.90 -7.40
N SER A 48 -12.05 -10.17 -8.22
CA SER A 48 -12.51 -8.82 -7.89
C SER A 48 -13.35 -8.82 -6.61
N GLY A 49 -14.25 -9.80 -6.45
CA GLY A 49 -15.05 -10.00 -5.24
C GLY A 49 -14.19 -10.29 -4.01
N LEU A 50 -13.16 -11.13 -4.16
CA LEU A 50 -12.20 -11.44 -3.10
C LEU A 50 -11.36 -10.22 -2.70
N MET A 51 -10.93 -9.42 -3.67
CA MET A 51 -10.22 -8.15 -3.40
C MET A 51 -11.14 -7.13 -2.71
N LEU A 52 -12.39 -7.01 -3.15
CA LEU A 52 -13.40 -6.18 -2.47
C LEU A 52 -13.57 -6.60 -1.02
N MET A 53 -13.77 -7.89 -0.76
CA MET A 53 -13.88 -8.44 0.59
C MET A 53 -12.64 -8.10 1.42
N MET A 54 -11.44 -8.31 0.88
CA MET A 54 -10.17 -8.02 1.58
C MET A 54 -10.06 -6.54 1.96
N VAL A 55 -10.38 -5.61 1.06
CA VAL A 55 -10.29 -4.15 1.32
C VAL A 55 -11.34 -3.71 2.33
N LEU A 56 -12.59 -4.21 2.24
CA LEU A 56 -13.64 -3.91 3.21
C LEU A 56 -13.27 -4.41 4.62
N LEU A 57 -12.77 -5.64 4.70
CA LEU A 57 -12.30 -6.21 5.97
C LEU A 57 -11.07 -5.48 6.51
N ALA A 58 -10.18 -4.97 5.65
CA ALA A 58 -9.08 -4.12 6.08
C ALA A 58 -9.58 -2.80 6.70
N GLY A 59 -10.62 -2.20 6.15
CA GLY A 59 -11.30 -1.06 6.77
C GLY A 59 -11.83 -1.39 8.17
N VAL A 60 -12.52 -2.52 8.33
CA VAL A 60 -13.00 -3.01 9.64
C VAL A 60 -11.85 -3.27 10.60
N GLY A 61 -10.78 -3.92 10.12
CA GLY A 61 -9.58 -4.20 10.91
C GLY A 61 -8.89 -2.93 11.42
N SER A 62 -8.82 -1.90 10.57
CA SER A 62 -8.27 -0.58 10.93
C SER A 62 -9.05 0.06 12.08
N VAL A 63 -10.37 0.07 12.04
CA VAL A 63 -11.24 0.56 13.12
C VAL A 63 -11.07 -0.30 14.39
N GLY A 64 -10.96 -1.62 14.23
CA GLY A 64 -10.68 -2.54 15.35
C GLY A 64 -9.35 -2.24 16.04
N ALA A 65 -8.31 -1.92 15.26
CA ALA A 65 -7.01 -1.54 15.81
C ALA A 65 -7.06 -0.25 16.63
N GLU A 66 -7.81 0.77 16.17
CA GLU A 66 -8.04 1.99 16.97
C GLU A 66 -8.76 1.68 18.29
N ALA A 67 -9.78 0.82 18.27
CA ALA A 67 -10.50 0.43 19.47
C ALA A 67 -9.60 -0.31 20.47
N ILE A 68 -8.70 -1.17 19.99
CA ILE A 68 -7.70 -1.84 20.85
C ILE A 68 -6.69 -0.83 21.38
N ALA A 69 -6.21 0.10 20.54
CA ALA A 69 -5.26 1.13 20.94
C ALA A 69 -5.83 2.03 22.06
N LYS A 70 -7.12 2.39 21.96
CA LYS A 70 -7.82 3.16 22.99
C LYS A 70 -7.98 2.42 24.33
N ARG A 71 -8.13 1.10 24.32
CA ARG A 71 -8.37 0.28 25.54
C ARG A 71 -7.10 -0.28 26.16
N ALA A 72 -6.09 -0.57 25.34
CA ALA A 72 -4.86 -1.20 25.79
C ALA A 72 -3.61 -0.39 25.42
N SER A 73 -3.22 -0.40 24.14
CA SER A 73 -2.19 0.46 23.52
C SER A 73 -2.01 0.07 22.07
N SER A 74 -1.46 0.95 21.24
CA SER A 74 -1.11 0.65 19.84
C SER A 74 -0.09 -0.50 19.71
N ARG A 75 0.76 -0.71 20.70
CA ARG A 75 1.67 -1.88 20.79
C ARG A 75 0.92 -3.21 20.83
N HIS A 76 -0.13 -3.33 21.63
CA HIS A 76 -0.93 -4.54 21.72
C HIS A 76 -1.75 -4.72 20.44
N GLY A 77 -2.32 -3.65 19.89
CA GLY A 77 -2.98 -3.65 18.60
C GLY A 77 -2.09 -4.20 17.51
N LEU A 78 -0.86 -3.68 17.39
CA LEU A 78 0.09 -4.14 16.35
C LEU A 78 0.48 -5.62 16.52
N ARG A 79 0.76 -6.06 17.76
CA ARG A 79 1.12 -7.46 18.01
C ARG A 79 0.00 -8.43 17.67
N SER A 80 -1.23 -8.14 18.11
CA SER A 80 -2.38 -8.97 17.78
C SER A 80 -2.67 -8.98 16.28
N ALA A 81 -2.51 -7.83 15.62
CA ALA A 81 -2.69 -7.71 14.18
C ALA A 81 -1.65 -8.53 13.39
N LEU A 82 -0.37 -8.49 13.79
CA LEU A 82 0.68 -9.32 13.18
C LEU A 82 0.42 -10.83 13.39
N CYS A 83 -0.06 -11.23 14.57
CA CYS A 83 -0.47 -12.64 14.79
C CYS A 83 -1.64 -13.03 13.88
N GLY A 84 -2.64 -12.14 13.74
CA GLY A 84 -3.75 -12.34 12.80
C GLY A 84 -3.29 -12.42 11.34
N LEU A 85 -2.32 -11.57 10.96
CA LEU A 85 -1.72 -11.58 9.61
C LEU A 85 -1.02 -12.91 9.32
N ALA A 86 -0.24 -13.43 10.27
CA ALA A 86 0.40 -14.73 10.16
C ALA A 86 -0.64 -15.87 10.07
N LEU A 87 -1.70 -15.82 10.89
CA LEU A 87 -2.77 -16.82 10.87
C LEU A 87 -3.49 -16.85 9.51
N GLY A 88 -3.92 -15.67 9.00
CA GLY A 88 -4.58 -15.59 7.70
C GLY A 88 -3.70 -16.13 6.57
N PHE A 89 -2.42 -15.73 6.57
CA PHE A 89 -1.46 -16.21 5.56
C PHE A 89 -1.18 -17.71 5.67
N ALA A 90 -1.11 -18.26 6.90
CA ALA A 90 -0.96 -19.70 7.13
C ALA A 90 -2.19 -20.51 6.64
N LEU A 91 -3.40 -19.99 6.87
CA LEU A 91 -4.64 -20.63 6.39
C LEU A 91 -4.68 -20.65 4.84
N MET A 92 -4.31 -19.55 4.19
CA MET A 92 -4.18 -19.51 2.72
C MET A 92 -3.11 -20.51 2.23
N GLY A 93 -1.93 -20.51 2.83
CA GLY A 93 -0.87 -21.45 2.48
C GLY A 93 -1.27 -22.93 2.71
N TRP A 94 -2.04 -23.18 3.75
CA TRP A 94 -2.57 -24.52 4.01
C TRP A 94 -3.60 -24.96 2.97
N SER A 95 -4.49 -24.06 2.54
CA SER A 95 -5.48 -24.33 1.51
C SER A 95 -4.86 -24.60 0.13
N ALA A 96 -3.70 -24.02 -0.16
CA ALA A 96 -2.97 -24.23 -1.42
C ALA A 96 -2.25 -25.59 -1.52
N ARG A 97 -2.36 -26.47 -0.52
CA ARG A 97 -1.95 -27.88 -0.66
C ARG A 97 -2.96 -28.62 -1.54
N GLY A 98 -2.52 -29.63 -2.26
CA GLY A 98 -3.33 -30.35 -3.24
C GLY A 98 -4.66 -30.96 -2.76
N SER A 99 -4.97 -30.92 -1.46
CA SER A 99 -6.25 -31.31 -0.84
C SER A 99 -7.03 -30.11 -0.25
N GLY A 100 -6.56 -28.89 -0.46
CA GLY A 100 -7.20 -27.69 0.08
C GLY A 100 -8.45 -27.28 -0.68
N SER A 101 -9.29 -26.45 -0.06
CA SER A 101 -10.52 -25.96 -0.67
C SER A 101 -10.50 -24.44 -0.88
N ALA A 102 -11.20 -23.97 -1.92
CA ALA A 102 -11.44 -22.56 -2.15
C ALA A 102 -12.04 -21.85 -0.92
N ALA A 103 -12.97 -22.53 -0.21
CA ALA A 103 -13.56 -21.99 1.02
C ALA A 103 -12.53 -21.73 2.12
N GLN A 104 -11.56 -22.62 2.31
CA GLN A 104 -10.46 -22.41 3.27
C GLN A 104 -9.58 -21.24 2.85
N PHE A 105 -9.29 -21.09 1.56
CA PHE A 105 -8.56 -19.93 1.03
C PHE A 105 -9.31 -18.64 1.31
N VAL A 106 -10.62 -18.57 1.03
CA VAL A 106 -11.47 -17.40 1.28
C VAL A 106 -11.50 -17.04 2.76
N ILE A 107 -11.62 -18.00 3.66
CA ILE A 107 -11.55 -17.76 5.12
C ILE A 107 -10.17 -17.21 5.50
N GLY A 108 -9.10 -17.80 4.99
CA GLY A 108 -7.73 -17.31 5.22
C GLY A 108 -7.55 -15.87 4.74
N LEU A 109 -8.06 -15.56 3.54
CA LEU A 109 -8.02 -14.22 2.96
C LEU A 109 -8.86 -13.21 3.76
N ALA A 110 -10.00 -13.63 4.31
CA ALA A 110 -10.83 -12.79 5.19
C ALA A 110 -10.09 -12.44 6.48
N VAL A 111 -9.47 -13.42 7.13
CA VAL A 111 -8.63 -13.21 8.33
C VAL A 111 -7.44 -12.31 7.99
N TYR A 112 -6.79 -12.55 6.85
CA TYR A 112 -5.69 -11.72 6.35
C TYR A 112 -6.14 -10.28 6.10
N GLY A 113 -7.30 -10.06 5.46
CA GLY A 113 -7.88 -8.74 5.19
C GLY A 113 -8.12 -7.94 6.48
N LEU A 114 -8.77 -8.54 7.48
CA LEU A 114 -8.93 -7.92 8.80
C LEU A 114 -7.58 -7.54 9.41
N ALA A 115 -6.63 -8.47 9.36
CA ALA A 115 -5.32 -8.30 9.98
C ALA A 115 -4.46 -7.26 9.27
N VAL A 116 -4.45 -7.21 7.93
CA VAL A 116 -3.63 -6.24 7.19
C VAL A 116 -4.07 -4.81 7.45
N GLY A 117 -5.39 -4.55 7.54
CA GLY A 117 -5.89 -3.23 7.91
C GLY A 117 -5.55 -2.85 9.35
N ALA A 118 -5.61 -3.81 10.27
CA ALA A 118 -5.19 -3.59 11.66
C ALA A 118 -3.68 -3.35 11.79
N VAL A 119 -2.85 -4.06 11.01
CA VAL A 119 -1.39 -3.82 10.93
C VAL A 119 -1.13 -2.42 10.39
N ASP A 120 -1.77 -2.05 9.27
CA ASP A 120 -1.59 -0.73 8.65
C ASP A 120 -1.89 0.41 9.62
N ALA A 121 -3.06 0.39 10.26
CA ALA A 121 -3.41 1.40 11.26
C ALA A 121 -2.42 1.43 12.44
N SER A 122 -2.07 0.26 12.98
CA SER A 122 -1.21 0.17 14.16
C SER A 122 0.25 0.55 13.86
N THR A 123 0.80 0.20 12.69
CA THR A 123 2.15 0.60 12.28
C THR A 123 2.25 2.11 12.07
N ASN A 124 1.22 2.72 11.46
CA ASN A 124 1.16 4.18 11.30
C ASN A 124 1.07 4.88 12.65
N MET A 125 0.25 4.39 13.62
CA MET A 125 0.22 4.93 14.99
C MET A 125 1.60 4.84 15.66
N GLN A 126 2.31 3.72 15.53
CA GLN A 126 3.65 3.54 16.08
C GLN A 126 4.69 4.47 15.41
N ALA A 127 4.57 4.67 14.09
CA ALA A 127 5.45 5.55 13.33
C ALA A 127 5.27 7.00 13.74
N VAL A 128 4.02 7.48 13.89
CA VAL A 128 3.69 8.83 14.36
C VAL A 128 4.17 9.02 15.80
N ALA A 129 3.97 8.02 16.68
CA ALA A 129 4.49 8.09 18.05
C ALA A 129 6.00 8.23 18.12
N LEU A 130 6.72 7.56 17.22
CA LEU A 130 8.17 7.69 17.12
C LEU A 130 8.59 9.04 16.55
N GLU A 131 7.86 9.54 15.55
CA GLU A 131 8.07 10.86 14.94
C GLU A 131 8.00 11.97 15.98
N HIS A 132 6.96 11.95 16.85
CA HIS A 132 6.83 12.87 17.97
C HIS A 132 7.99 12.80 18.97
N ARG A 133 8.51 11.59 19.23
CA ARG A 133 9.65 11.41 20.16
C ARG A 133 10.97 11.89 19.57
N ILE A 134 11.16 11.75 18.27
CA ILE A 134 12.39 12.12 17.57
C ILE A 134 12.37 13.61 17.18
N GLY A 135 11.18 14.21 17.03
CA GLY A 135 10.99 15.60 16.60
C GLY A 135 11.30 15.86 15.13
N ARG A 136 11.28 14.80 14.28
CA ARG A 136 11.49 14.91 12.83
C ARG A 136 10.68 13.85 12.07
N PRO A 137 10.26 14.13 10.82
CA PRO A 137 9.53 13.18 9.98
C PRO A 137 10.33 11.89 9.76
N VAL A 138 9.71 10.72 10.01
CA VAL A 138 10.29 9.39 9.75
C VAL A 138 9.33 8.46 9.02
N LEU A 139 8.05 8.84 8.89
CA LEU A 139 7.02 8.05 8.23
C LEU A 139 7.39 7.64 6.78
N PRO A 140 7.98 8.53 5.93
CA PRO A 140 8.40 8.13 4.58
C PRO A 140 9.41 6.98 4.56
N SER A 141 10.30 6.92 5.55
CA SER A 141 11.30 5.83 5.64
C SER A 141 10.67 4.47 5.97
N PHE A 142 9.56 4.46 6.72
CA PHE A 142 8.83 3.23 7.02
C PHE A 142 8.03 2.71 5.82
N HIS A 143 7.42 3.60 5.03
CA HIS A 143 6.84 3.22 3.73
C HIS A 143 7.91 2.71 2.76
N GLY A 144 9.15 3.22 2.84
CA GLY A 144 10.31 2.65 2.15
C GLY A 144 10.61 1.21 2.59
N SER A 145 10.45 0.89 3.88
CA SER A 145 10.61 -0.48 4.38
C SER A 145 9.53 -1.42 3.84
N TRP A 146 8.29 -0.95 3.68
CA TRP A 146 7.22 -1.69 3.01
C TRP A 146 7.59 -2.02 1.57
N THR A 147 8.08 -1.03 0.81
CA THR A 147 8.54 -1.21 -0.59
C THR A 147 9.70 -2.20 -0.67
N LEU A 148 10.65 -2.12 0.28
CA LEU A 148 11.76 -3.07 0.35
C LEU A 148 11.27 -4.50 0.61
N GLY A 149 10.30 -4.67 1.52
CA GLY A 149 9.64 -5.96 1.75
C GLY A 149 9.00 -6.53 0.49
N GLY A 150 8.32 -5.69 -0.30
CA GLY A 150 7.76 -6.04 -1.59
C GLY A 150 8.83 -6.45 -2.62
N ILE A 151 9.94 -5.72 -2.69
CA ILE A 151 11.08 -6.08 -3.56
C ILE A 151 11.65 -7.46 -3.16
N VAL A 152 11.83 -7.70 -1.86
CA VAL A 152 12.29 -9.01 -1.38
C VAL A 152 11.30 -10.12 -1.77
N ALA A 153 9.99 -9.89 -1.66
CA ALA A 153 8.96 -10.84 -2.08
C ALA A 153 9.07 -11.19 -3.56
N THR A 154 9.25 -10.19 -4.42
CA THR A 154 9.37 -10.41 -5.88
C THR A 154 10.68 -11.11 -6.24
N LEU A 155 11.79 -10.79 -5.56
CA LEU A 155 13.07 -11.50 -5.75
C LEU A 155 12.98 -12.96 -5.31
N VAL A 156 12.29 -13.24 -4.19
CA VAL A 156 12.03 -14.62 -3.75
C VAL A 156 11.17 -15.35 -4.77
N ALA A 157 10.12 -14.73 -5.32
CA ALA A 157 9.29 -15.32 -6.36
C ALA A 157 10.08 -15.61 -7.63
N LEU A 158 10.94 -14.67 -8.06
CA LEU A 158 11.86 -14.85 -9.20
C LEU A 158 12.81 -16.05 -8.99
N ALA A 159 13.40 -16.20 -7.81
CA ALA A 159 14.38 -17.22 -7.50
C ALA A 159 13.75 -18.61 -7.30
N SER A 160 12.53 -18.67 -6.78
CA SER A 160 11.88 -19.93 -6.39
C SER A 160 10.92 -20.48 -7.44
N GLY A 161 10.50 -19.65 -8.41
CA GLY A 161 9.46 -20.04 -9.37
C GLY A 161 8.20 -20.52 -8.65
N ASP A 162 7.66 -21.64 -9.10
CA ASP A 162 6.47 -22.27 -8.52
C ASP A 162 6.78 -23.13 -7.28
N ALA A 163 8.08 -23.28 -6.91
CA ALA A 163 8.52 -24.18 -5.83
C ALA A 163 8.18 -23.68 -4.42
N VAL A 164 7.89 -22.39 -4.21
CA VAL A 164 7.51 -21.85 -2.89
C VAL A 164 6.01 -22.02 -2.69
N GLY A 165 5.63 -23.25 -2.36
CA GLY A 165 4.28 -23.58 -1.97
C GLY A 165 3.99 -23.20 -0.50
N TRP A 166 3.13 -23.98 0.15
CA TRP A 166 2.71 -23.79 1.53
C TRP A 166 3.87 -23.78 2.55
N VAL A 167 4.99 -24.46 2.28
CA VAL A 167 6.20 -24.44 3.13
C VAL A 167 6.76 -23.00 3.21
N GLY A 168 6.85 -22.32 2.07
CA GLY A 168 7.27 -20.93 2.04
C GLY A 168 6.31 -20.01 2.79
N ALA A 169 4.99 -20.24 2.68
CA ALA A 169 3.99 -19.51 3.44
C ALA A 169 4.21 -19.63 4.95
N PHE A 170 4.49 -20.83 5.46
CA PHE A 170 4.78 -21.02 6.89
C PHE A 170 6.10 -20.36 7.32
N ALA A 171 7.13 -20.37 6.47
CA ALA A 171 8.38 -19.65 6.76
C ALA A 171 8.14 -18.13 6.88
N LEU A 172 7.32 -17.56 5.99
CA LEU A 172 6.92 -16.15 6.07
C LEU A 172 6.09 -15.87 7.33
N CYS A 173 5.19 -16.76 7.74
CA CYS A 173 4.47 -16.65 9.01
C CYS A 173 5.43 -16.59 10.21
N GLY A 174 6.47 -17.44 10.21
CA GLY A 174 7.51 -17.42 11.24
C GLY A 174 8.21 -16.05 11.33
N LEU A 175 8.52 -15.44 10.19
CA LEU A 175 9.12 -14.10 10.15
C LEU A 175 8.17 -13.03 10.70
N VAL A 176 6.87 -13.08 10.36
CA VAL A 176 5.86 -12.15 10.89
C VAL A 176 5.70 -12.31 12.40
N LEU A 177 5.65 -13.55 12.92
CA LEU A 177 5.58 -13.81 14.35
C LEU A 177 6.84 -13.32 15.09
N ALA A 178 8.02 -13.47 14.49
CA ALA A 178 9.25 -12.88 15.02
C ALA A 178 9.16 -11.35 15.08
N ALA A 179 8.63 -10.69 14.04
CA ALA A 179 8.36 -9.25 14.06
C ALA A 179 7.36 -8.84 15.15
N ALA A 180 6.35 -9.67 15.45
CA ALA A 180 5.38 -9.40 16.51
C ALA A 180 5.99 -9.38 17.93
N THR A 181 7.15 -10.02 18.14
CA THR A 181 7.87 -9.99 19.42
C THR A 181 8.70 -8.72 19.61
N ALA A 182 8.87 -7.91 18.56
CA ALA A 182 9.74 -6.74 18.56
C ALA A 182 9.35 -5.69 19.63
N PRO A 183 10.29 -4.85 20.10
CA PRO A 183 10.07 -3.87 21.13
C PRO A 183 9.38 -2.61 20.61
N PHE A 184 8.10 -2.70 20.30
CA PHE A 184 7.26 -1.56 19.91
C PHE A 184 7.06 -0.56 21.05
N ILE A 185 6.77 0.68 20.70
CA ILE A 185 6.54 1.77 21.63
C ILE A 185 5.24 1.51 22.40
N ARG A 186 5.30 1.56 23.74
CA ARG A 186 4.10 1.62 24.55
C ARG A 186 3.57 3.05 24.51
N GLN A 187 2.39 3.22 23.96
CA GLN A 187 1.68 4.49 23.88
C GLN A 187 0.41 4.35 24.70
N ASP A 188 0.28 5.18 25.70
CA ASP A 188 -0.95 5.24 26.48
C ASP A 188 -2.02 6.00 25.67
N ALA A 189 -3.27 5.58 25.84
CA ALA A 189 -4.42 5.91 24.99
C ALA A 189 -4.97 7.35 25.17
N THR A 190 -4.17 8.38 25.02
CA THR A 190 -4.58 9.73 25.41
C THR A 190 -4.83 10.76 24.31
N VAL A 191 -4.88 10.42 23.02
CA VAL A 191 -4.94 11.47 21.95
C VAL A 191 -6.08 11.31 20.94
N ALA A 192 -7.14 10.58 21.21
CA ALA A 192 -8.14 10.29 20.17
C ALA A 192 -9.45 11.12 20.20
N ASP A 193 -9.70 11.98 21.17
CA ASP A 193 -10.96 12.73 21.31
C ASP A 193 -10.79 14.26 21.24
N ALA A 194 -9.92 14.78 20.37
CA ALA A 194 -10.03 16.19 20.01
C ALA A 194 -11.22 16.34 19.04
N ASP A 195 -12.24 17.05 19.48
CA ASP A 195 -13.36 17.48 18.62
C ASP A 195 -12.81 18.23 17.40
N THR A 196 -12.70 17.51 16.29
CA THR A 196 -12.07 18.02 15.07
C THR A 196 -12.92 19.07 14.36
N THR A 197 -14.18 19.26 14.77
CA THR A 197 -15.10 20.28 14.23
C THR A 197 -14.70 21.70 14.60
N SER A 198 -14.02 21.88 15.75
CA SER A 198 -13.56 23.18 16.25
C SER A 198 -12.17 23.63 15.73
N LEU A 199 -11.47 22.79 14.98
CA LEU A 199 -10.05 23.02 14.65
C LEU A 199 -9.79 23.91 13.42
N GLY A 200 -10.81 24.41 12.71
CA GLY A 200 -10.64 25.31 11.55
C GLY A 200 -9.87 24.69 10.37
N ILE A 201 -10.00 23.38 10.16
CA ILE A 201 -9.27 22.63 9.13
C ILE A 201 -9.85 22.90 7.76
N PRO A 202 -9.03 23.25 6.72
CA PRO A 202 -9.52 23.54 5.37
C PRO A 202 -9.84 22.23 4.60
N TRP A 203 -10.90 21.51 5.00
CA TRP A 203 -11.25 20.20 4.47
C TRP A 203 -11.41 20.16 2.96
N ARG A 204 -11.94 21.23 2.34
CA ARG A 204 -12.10 21.28 0.87
C ARG A 204 -10.77 21.11 0.14
N ALA A 205 -9.73 21.82 0.58
CA ALA A 205 -8.40 21.71 -0.02
C ALA A 205 -7.77 20.32 0.27
N ILE A 206 -7.97 19.80 1.48
CA ILE A 206 -7.49 18.47 1.88
C ILE A 206 -8.17 17.37 1.06
N LEU A 207 -9.48 17.49 0.79
CA LEU A 207 -10.21 16.54 -0.06
C LEU A 207 -9.65 16.52 -1.50
N LEU A 208 -9.33 17.69 -2.08
CA LEU A 208 -8.73 17.74 -3.42
C LEU A 208 -7.38 17.04 -3.49
N ILE A 209 -6.54 17.22 -2.45
CA ILE A 209 -5.27 16.50 -2.36
C ILE A 209 -5.52 15.01 -2.12
N GLY A 210 -6.50 14.67 -1.29
CA GLY A 210 -6.92 13.29 -1.02
C GLY A 210 -7.39 12.57 -2.28
N MET A 211 -8.09 13.26 -3.19
CA MET A 211 -8.43 12.68 -4.50
C MET A 211 -7.19 12.36 -5.33
N GLY A 212 -6.12 13.14 -5.23
CA GLY A 212 -4.83 12.79 -5.82
C GLY A 212 -4.24 11.50 -5.24
N LEU A 213 -4.40 11.30 -3.94
CA LEU A 213 -3.98 10.07 -3.26
C LEU A 213 -4.85 8.86 -3.66
N VAL A 214 -6.17 9.05 -3.84
CA VAL A 214 -7.08 8.02 -4.38
C VAL A 214 -6.59 7.56 -5.76
N VAL A 215 -6.29 8.49 -6.66
CA VAL A 215 -5.77 8.16 -8.00
C VAL A 215 -4.45 7.39 -7.91
N PHE A 216 -3.54 7.81 -7.02
CA PHE A 216 -2.30 7.09 -6.80
C PHE A 216 -2.55 5.64 -6.40
N TYR A 217 -3.35 5.40 -5.36
CA TYR A 217 -3.62 4.05 -4.87
C TYR A 217 -4.44 3.21 -5.85
N THR A 218 -5.26 3.85 -6.70
CA THR A 218 -5.92 3.14 -7.81
C THR A 218 -4.89 2.56 -8.78
N VAL A 219 -3.91 3.36 -9.20
CA VAL A 219 -2.83 2.90 -10.11
C VAL A 219 -1.91 1.89 -9.43
N ASP A 220 -1.52 2.16 -8.19
CA ASP A 220 -0.62 1.31 -7.39
C ASP A 220 -1.23 -0.08 -7.18
N THR A 221 -2.51 -0.14 -6.76
CA THR A 221 -3.20 -1.40 -6.51
C THR A 221 -3.50 -2.14 -7.81
N ALA A 222 -3.92 -1.44 -8.88
CA ALA A 222 -4.07 -2.06 -10.19
C ALA A 222 -2.75 -2.72 -10.65
N THR A 223 -1.62 -2.04 -10.46
CA THR A 223 -0.31 -2.58 -10.85
C THR A 223 0.13 -3.74 -9.97
N THR A 224 -0.01 -3.63 -8.65
CA THR A 224 0.53 -4.62 -7.70
C THR A 224 -0.38 -5.83 -7.49
N ALA A 225 -1.69 -5.69 -7.62
CA ALA A 225 -2.64 -6.79 -7.48
C ALA A 225 -2.96 -7.46 -8.83
N TRP A 226 -3.21 -6.69 -9.88
CA TRP A 226 -3.61 -7.23 -11.19
C TRP A 226 -2.46 -7.40 -12.18
N GLY A 227 -1.31 -6.77 -11.96
CA GLY A 227 -0.15 -6.88 -12.85
C GLY A 227 0.30 -8.31 -13.09
N PRO A 228 0.47 -9.16 -12.05
CA PRO A 228 0.80 -10.58 -12.21
C PRO A 228 -0.21 -11.33 -13.07
N LEU A 229 -1.52 -11.15 -12.81
CA LEU A 229 -2.61 -11.74 -13.59
C LEU A 229 -2.64 -11.22 -15.03
N TYR A 230 -2.33 -9.92 -15.23
CA TYR A 230 -2.22 -9.33 -16.55
C TYR A 230 -1.14 -9.99 -17.41
N LEU A 231 0.04 -10.26 -16.82
CA LEU A 231 1.11 -10.95 -17.52
C LEU A 231 0.79 -12.41 -17.81
N ALA A 232 -0.02 -13.06 -16.97
CA ALA A 232 -0.44 -14.45 -17.13
C ALA A 232 -1.63 -14.64 -18.08
N SER A 233 -2.29 -13.56 -18.54
CA SER A 233 -3.56 -13.63 -19.24
C SER A 233 -3.39 -13.99 -20.72
N ASP A 234 -3.94 -15.11 -21.14
CA ASP A 234 -4.06 -15.57 -22.53
C ASP A 234 -5.10 -14.78 -23.35
N THR A 235 -6.03 -14.11 -22.68
CA THR A 235 -6.96 -13.17 -23.34
C THR A 235 -6.31 -11.83 -23.69
N VAL A 236 -5.12 -11.54 -23.10
CA VAL A 236 -4.34 -10.32 -23.34
C VAL A 236 -3.18 -10.58 -24.29
N PHE A 237 -2.47 -11.68 -24.13
CA PHE A 237 -1.28 -12.02 -24.90
C PHE A 237 -1.42 -13.39 -25.55
N GLU A 238 -0.96 -13.52 -26.81
CA GLU A 238 -0.89 -14.82 -27.52
C GLU A 238 0.08 -15.80 -26.84
N ASP A 239 1.16 -15.27 -26.26
CA ASP A 239 2.16 -16.01 -25.49
C ASP A 239 2.34 -15.31 -24.13
N PRO A 240 1.50 -15.61 -23.12
CA PRO A 240 1.59 -14.99 -21.81
C PRO A 240 2.78 -15.52 -20.99
N ALA A 241 3.05 -14.89 -19.86
CA ALA A 241 4.00 -15.41 -18.89
C ALA A 241 3.45 -16.72 -18.27
N HIS A 242 4.31 -17.73 -18.07
CA HIS A 242 3.87 -19.08 -17.67
C HIS A 242 4.41 -19.55 -16.32
N SER A 243 4.99 -18.65 -15.51
CA SER A 243 5.54 -19.04 -14.22
C SER A 243 5.44 -17.93 -13.17
N ALA A 244 5.37 -18.30 -11.90
CA ALA A 244 5.35 -17.34 -10.79
C ALA A 244 6.56 -16.40 -10.82
N SER A 245 7.73 -16.85 -11.30
CA SER A 245 8.89 -15.99 -11.51
C SER A 245 8.62 -14.90 -12.52
N LEU A 246 7.99 -15.22 -13.65
CA LEU A 246 7.67 -14.23 -14.69
C LEU A 246 6.57 -13.28 -14.23
N TYR A 247 5.58 -13.76 -13.46
CA TYR A 247 4.51 -12.93 -12.90
C TYR A 247 5.06 -11.84 -11.95
N ALA A 248 6.13 -12.16 -11.20
CA ALA A 248 6.80 -11.20 -10.33
C ALA A 248 7.38 -10.00 -11.09
N LEU A 249 7.65 -10.13 -12.40
CA LEU A 249 8.14 -9.05 -13.25
C LEU A 249 7.10 -7.94 -13.50
N ALA A 250 5.82 -8.15 -13.20
CA ALA A 250 4.86 -7.04 -13.19
C ALA A 250 5.17 -6.04 -12.06
N THR A 251 5.54 -6.55 -10.89
CA THR A 251 5.66 -5.75 -9.66
C THR A 251 7.10 -5.29 -9.39
N LEU A 252 8.11 -6.12 -9.66
CA LEU A 252 9.51 -5.80 -9.33
C LEU A 252 10.01 -4.52 -10.02
N PRO A 253 9.91 -4.36 -11.35
CA PRO A 253 10.34 -3.13 -12.02
C PRO A 253 9.58 -1.90 -11.54
N TYR A 254 8.28 -2.02 -11.28
CA TYR A 254 7.46 -0.96 -10.70
C TYR A 254 8.00 -0.49 -9.34
N LEU A 255 8.25 -1.41 -8.41
CA LEU A 255 8.76 -1.10 -7.08
C LEU A 255 10.18 -0.52 -7.11
N VAL A 256 11.05 -1.08 -7.96
CA VAL A 256 12.43 -0.57 -8.16
C VAL A 256 12.38 0.85 -8.73
N ALA A 257 11.59 1.08 -9.77
CA ALA A 257 11.42 2.41 -10.37
C ALA A 257 10.88 3.42 -9.35
N THR A 258 9.89 3.01 -8.55
CA THR A 258 9.33 3.83 -7.47
C THR A 258 10.40 4.20 -6.43
N LEU A 259 11.22 3.24 -6.02
CA LEU A 259 12.29 3.47 -5.04
C LEU A 259 13.35 4.45 -5.59
N LEU A 260 13.79 4.23 -6.83
CA LEU A 260 14.78 5.10 -7.50
C LEU A 260 14.25 6.52 -7.70
N ALA A 261 13.01 6.67 -8.16
CA ALA A 261 12.39 7.97 -8.36
C ALA A 261 12.17 8.72 -7.04
N ARG A 262 11.85 8.02 -5.95
CA ARG A 262 11.77 8.61 -4.59
C ARG A 262 13.11 9.12 -4.10
N ALA A 263 14.19 8.41 -4.36
CA ALA A 263 15.54 8.83 -3.98
C ALA A 263 15.95 10.17 -4.64
N ALA A 264 15.48 10.43 -5.87
CA ALA A 264 15.72 11.69 -6.57
C ALA A 264 14.62 12.75 -6.30
N GLY A 265 13.47 12.32 -5.77
CA GLY A 265 12.24 13.09 -5.67
C GLY A 265 12.35 14.37 -4.84
N ASP A 266 13.07 14.32 -3.71
CA ASP A 266 13.24 15.47 -2.82
C ASP A 266 13.97 16.62 -3.52
N ARG A 267 15.08 16.32 -4.23
CA ARG A 267 15.85 17.31 -4.98
C ARG A 267 15.03 17.90 -6.14
N ALA A 268 14.33 17.04 -6.86
CA ALA A 268 13.48 17.47 -7.98
C ALA A 268 12.30 18.32 -7.48
N THR A 269 11.66 17.94 -6.38
CA THR A 269 10.57 18.71 -5.76
C THR A 269 11.05 20.08 -5.26
N ALA A 270 12.22 20.14 -4.64
CA ALA A 270 12.82 21.41 -4.21
C ALA A 270 13.10 22.36 -5.39
N ARG A 271 13.48 21.82 -6.55
CA ARG A 271 13.79 22.63 -7.75
C ARG A 271 12.54 23.05 -8.54
N PHE A 272 11.59 22.14 -8.74
CA PHE A 272 10.47 22.34 -9.67
C PHE A 272 9.13 22.60 -8.96
N GLY A 273 9.07 22.35 -7.65
CA GLY A 273 7.86 22.47 -6.84
C GLY A 273 6.93 21.24 -6.94
N PRO A 274 6.07 21.06 -5.92
CA PRO A 274 5.23 19.87 -5.81
C PRO A 274 4.20 19.72 -6.93
N ALA A 275 3.57 20.83 -7.36
CA ALA A 275 2.56 20.78 -8.42
C ALA A 275 3.15 20.36 -9.78
N ALA A 276 4.36 20.84 -10.12
CA ALA A 276 5.04 20.43 -11.35
C ALA A 276 5.42 18.93 -11.29
N MET A 277 5.89 18.46 -10.14
CA MET A 277 6.25 17.06 -9.94
C MET A 277 5.03 16.13 -10.05
N VAL A 278 3.87 16.52 -9.48
CA VAL A 278 2.64 15.73 -9.61
C VAL A 278 2.15 15.69 -11.07
N ARG A 279 2.21 16.82 -11.81
CA ARG A 279 1.85 16.83 -13.24
C ARG A 279 2.79 15.98 -14.09
N ALA A 280 4.09 16.12 -13.89
CA ALA A 280 5.08 15.32 -14.60
C ALA A 280 4.88 13.83 -14.30
N GLY A 281 4.67 13.49 -13.02
CA GLY A 281 4.37 12.14 -12.58
C GLY A 281 3.10 11.57 -13.23
N ALA A 282 2.03 12.38 -13.31
CA ALA A 282 0.79 11.99 -14.00
C ALA A 282 1.00 11.67 -15.48
N LEU A 283 1.74 12.52 -16.19
CA LEU A 283 2.02 12.30 -17.62
C LEU A 283 2.93 11.10 -17.86
N VAL A 284 3.95 10.91 -17.04
CA VAL A 284 4.82 9.72 -17.10
C VAL A 284 4.03 8.46 -16.74
N GLY A 285 3.21 8.50 -15.68
CA GLY A 285 2.32 7.40 -15.29
C GLY A 285 1.31 7.06 -16.38
N PHE A 286 0.72 8.06 -17.02
CA PHE A 286 -0.16 7.89 -18.17
C PHE A 286 0.56 7.20 -19.34
N ALA A 287 1.76 7.68 -19.70
CA ALA A 287 2.56 7.06 -20.76
C ALA A 287 2.89 5.60 -20.45
N GLY A 288 3.26 5.29 -19.19
CA GLY A 288 3.50 3.91 -18.74
C GLY A 288 2.25 3.03 -18.83
N LEU A 289 1.10 3.51 -18.36
CA LEU A 289 -0.18 2.79 -18.46
C LEU A 289 -0.62 2.62 -19.92
N LEU A 290 -0.37 3.61 -20.76
CA LEU A 290 -0.64 3.50 -22.20
C LEU A 290 0.21 2.40 -22.83
N VAL A 291 1.50 2.30 -22.48
CA VAL A 291 2.36 1.20 -22.91
C VAL A 291 1.80 -0.15 -22.42
N VAL A 292 1.35 -0.25 -21.16
CA VAL A 292 0.71 -1.47 -20.63
C VAL A 292 -0.52 -1.85 -21.45
N VAL A 293 -1.44 -0.93 -21.67
CA VAL A 293 -2.70 -1.18 -22.41
C VAL A 293 -2.46 -1.55 -23.87
N LEU A 294 -1.47 -0.95 -24.51
CA LEU A 294 -1.13 -1.21 -25.93
C LEU A 294 -0.10 -2.34 -26.12
N ALA A 295 0.42 -2.92 -25.03
CA ALA A 295 1.42 -3.97 -25.11
C ALA A 295 0.92 -5.17 -25.91
N THR A 296 1.71 -5.61 -26.87
CA THR A 296 1.46 -6.82 -27.66
C THR A 296 2.11 -8.06 -27.05
N THR A 297 3.11 -7.86 -26.18
CA THR A 297 3.79 -8.91 -25.42
C THR A 297 3.90 -8.52 -23.95
N TRP A 298 3.96 -9.51 -23.07
CA TRP A 298 4.08 -9.27 -21.64
C TRP A 298 5.38 -8.53 -21.28
N GLN A 299 6.47 -8.72 -22.01
CA GLN A 299 7.74 -8.01 -21.81
C GLN A 299 7.60 -6.49 -22.01
N VAL A 300 6.82 -6.08 -23.01
CA VAL A 300 6.52 -4.65 -23.23
C VAL A 300 5.69 -4.10 -22.09
N ALA A 301 4.72 -4.87 -21.57
CA ALA A 301 3.93 -4.49 -20.41
C ALA A 301 4.81 -4.30 -19.14
N VAL A 302 5.82 -5.14 -18.93
CA VAL A 302 6.82 -5.00 -17.85
C VAL A 302 7.56 -3.67 -17.95
N GLY A 303 7.97 -3.27 -19.17
CA GLY A 303 8.54 -1.93 -19.41
C GLY A 303 7.56 -0.80 -19.08
N GLY A 304 6.28 -1.00 -19.40
CA GLY A 304 5.19 -0.09 -19.04
C GLY A 304 5.07 0.07 -17.52
N PHE A 305 5.06 -1.02 -16.75
CA PHE A 305 5.01 -0.98 -15.28
C PHE A 305 6.21 -0.25 -14.65
N PHE A 306 7.41 -0.41 -15.23
CA PHE A 306 8.57 0.37 -14.80
C PHE A 306 8.33 1.88 -14.97
N ILE A 307 7.81 2.30 -16.13
CA ILE A 307 7.50 3.71 -16.40
C ILE A 307 6.41 4.22 -15.45
N VAL A 308 5.36 3.41 -15.16
CA VAL A 308 4.33 3.75 -14.17
C VAL A 308 4.96 4.01 -12.81
N GLY A 309 5.89 3.14 -12.36
CA GLY A 309 6.61 3.31 -11.10
C GLY A 309 7.37 4.63 -11.01
N LEU A 310 8.07 5.02 -12.09
CA LEU A 310 8.75 6.33 -12.15
C LEU A 310 7.77 7.50 -12.02
N GLY A 311 6.62 7.44 -12.70
CA GLY A 311 5.63 8.51 -12.69
C GLY A 311 4.91 8.65 -11.37
N MET A 312 4.52 7.55 -10.76
CA MET A 312 3.66 7.54 -9.57
C MET A 312 4.42 7.73 -8.25
N ALA A 313 5.75 7.54 -8.24
CA ALA A 313 6.59 7.49 -7.04
C ALA A 313 6.40 8.65 -6.05
N VAL A 314 6.23 9.87 -6.56
CA VAL A 314 6.21 11.11 -5.76
C VAL A 314 4.81 11.55 -5.33
N VAL A 315 3.74 10.98 -5.92
CA VAL A 315 2.37 11.47 -5.71
C VAL A 315 1.93 11.27 -4.26
N ALA A 316 2.10 10.07 -3.70
CA ALA A 316 1.70 9.81 -2.31
C ALA A 316 2.49 10.65 -1.30
N PRO A 317 3.84 10.68 -1.26
CA PRO A 317 4.57 11.49 -0.29
C PRO A 317 4.25 12.99 -0.42
N LEU A 318 4.07 13.51 -1.64
CA LEU A 318 3.69 14.91 -1.84
C LEU A 318 2.25 15.19 -1.36
N SER A 319 1.33 14.22 -1.49
CA SER A 319 -0.04 14.35 -0.98
C SER A 319 -0.04 14.47 0.55
N PHE A 320 0.65 13.59 1.26
CA PHE A 320 0.78 13.66 2.72
C PHE A 320 1.43 14.97 3.18
N SER A 321 2.53 15.37 2.52
CA SER A 321 3.22 16.62 2.84
C SER A 321 2.34 17.85 2.58
N ALA A 322 1.53 17.87 1.53
CA ALA A 322 0.62 18.96 1.22
C ALA A 322 -0.55 19.04 2.22
N ALA A 323 -1.13 17.88 2.60
CA ALA A 323 -2.18 17.79 3.60
C ALA A 323 -1.69 18.28 4.98
N ALA A 324 -0.49 17.86 5.40
CA ALA A 324 0.13 18.32 6.65
C ALA A 324 0.37 19.85 6.65
N ARG A 325 0.87 20.42 5.54
CA ARG A 325 1.06 21.88 5.42
C ARG A 325 -0.25 22.65 5.51
N LEU A 326 -1.34 22.15 4.91
CA LEU A 326 -2.66 22.80 4.98
C LEU A 326 -3.26 22.74 6.40
N ALA A 327 -2.96 21.69 7.16
CA ALA A 327 -3.36 21.57 8.54
C ALA A 327 -2.57 22.49 9.48
N ASP A 328 -1.38 22.93 9.05
CA ASP A 328 -0.50 23.83 9.76
C ASP A 328 -0.92 25.31 9.59
N THR A 329 -2.04 25.68 10.17
CA THR A 329 -2.59 27.05 10.09
C THR A 329 -2.02 28.03 11.13
N GLY A 330 -0.89 27.68 11.78
CA GLY A 330 -0.28 28.48 12.86
C GLY A 330 -0.92 28.28 14.23
N GLY A 331 -0.60 29.13 15.18
CA GLY A 331 -1.11 29.06 16.54
C GLY A 331 -0.21 28.29 17.52
N ASP A 332 -0.75 27.95 18.68
CA ASP A 332 -0.05 27.21 19.75
C ASP A 332 0.47 25.84 19.24
N PRO A 333 1.77 25.50 19.51
CA PRO A 333 2.38 24.27 19.01
C PRO A 333 1.59 22.98 19.30
N PRO A 334 1.02 22.74 20.50
CA PRO A 334 0.17 21.59 20.74
C PRO A 334 -1.12 21.55 19.92
N ALA A 335 -1.76 22.70 19.68
CA ALA A 335 -2.97 22.78 18.86
C ALA A 335 -2.66 22.53 17.37
N ARG A 336 -1.56 23.08 16.89
CA ARG A 336 -1.02 22.84 15.54
C ARG A 336 -0.78 21.34 15.31
N GLN A 337 -0.07 20.69 16.23
CA GLN A 337 0.23 19.27 16.12
C GLN A 337 -1.04 18.42 16.10
N ARG A 338 -2.02 18.70 17.00
CA ARG A 338 -3.32 18.01 16.98
C ARG A 338 -4.05 18.12 15.66
N ARG A 339 -4.01 19.30 14.98
CA ARG A 339 -4.61 19.46 13.64
C ARG A 339 -3.93 18.61 12.59
N VAL A 340 -2.60 18.62 12.56
CA VAL A 340 -1.82 17.80 11.61
C VAL A 340 -2.12 16.32 11.83
N ASP A 341 -2.09 15.85 13.09
CA ASP A 341 -2.37 14.44 13.41
C ASP A 341 -3.79 14.03 13.02
N ALA A 342 -4.80 14.88 13.28
CA ALA A 342 -6.19 14.63 12.90
C ALA A 342 -6.37 14.56 11.36
N VAL A 343 -5.67 15.42 10.63
CA VAL A 343 -5.71 15.39 9.15
C VAL A 343 -5.03 14.15 8.61
N ILE A 344 -3.84 13.81 9.09
CA ILE A 344 -3.09 12.64 8.61
C ILE A 344 -3.85 11.34 8.91
N ALA A 345 -4.44 11.20 10.11
CA ALA A 345 -5.24 10.04 10.47
C ALA A 345 -6.44 9.83 9.50
N ARG A 346 -7.15 10.90 9.15
CA ARG A 346 -8.27 10.83 8.20
C ARG A 346 -7.80 10.73 6.75
N PHE A 347 -6.65 11.29 6.44
CA PHE A 347 -6.07 11.25 5.10
C PHE A 347 -5.75 9.82 4.67
N ASN A 348 -5.46 8.93 5.61
CA ASN A 348 -5.25 7.51 5.36
C ASN A 348 -6.50 6.79 4.78
N GLN A 349 -7.73 7.32 4.97
CA GLN A 349 -8.94 6.74 4.39
C GLN A 349 -8.95 6.80 2.86
N PHE A 350 -8.25 7.76 2.26
CA PHE A 350 -8.10 7.85 0.80
C PHE A 350 -7.31 6.68 0.22
N ASN A 351 -6.41 6.06 1.01
CA ASN A 351 -5.69 4.84 0.60
C ASN A 351 -6.66 3.70 0.31
N TYR A 352 -7.60 3.47 1.23
CA TYR A 352 -8.60 2.40 1.09
C TYR A 352 -9.56 2.68 -0.06
N ALA A 353 -9.98 3.94 -0.24
CA ALA A 353 -10.82 4.32 -1.38
C ALA A 353 -10.10 4.07 -2.72
N GLY A 354 -8.82 4.46 -2.83
CA GLY A 354 -8.02 4.22 -4.03
C GLY A 354 -7.75 2.73 -4.27
N ALA A 355 -7.37 2.00 -3.21
CA ALA A 355 -7.17 0.56 -3.29
C ALA A 355 -8.44 -0.19 -3.70
N LEU A 356 -9.61 0.24 -3.20
CA LEU A 356 -10.91 -0.31 -3.57
C LEU A 356 -11.18 -0.11 -5.07
N ILE A 357 -11.01 1.11 -5.57
CA ILE A 357 -11.20 1.42 -6.99
C ILE A 357 -10.23 0.60 -7.84
N GLY A 358 -8.94 0.59 -7.48
CA GLY A 358 -7.89 -0.12 -8.22
C GLY A 358 -8.08 -1.64 -8.23
N SER A 359 -8.48 -2.23 -7.11
CA SER A 359 -8.68 -3.69 -7.02
C SER A 359 -10.00 -4.13 -7.66
N VAL A 360 -11.11 -3.44 -7.39
CA VAL A 360 -12.44 -3.88 -7.82
C VAL A 360 -12.75 -3.49 -9.26
N LEU A 361 -12.56 -2.19 -9.61
CA LEU A 361 -12.93 -1.75 -10.95
C LEU A 361 -12.01 -2.30 -12.03
N THR A 362 -10.70 -2.45 -11.76
CA THR A 362 -9.77 -3.03 -12.73
C THR A 362 -10.17 -4.46 -13.08
N GLY A 363 -10.49 -5.29 -12.08
CA GLY A 363 -10.91 -6.66 -12.31
C GLY A 363 -12.32 -6.78 -12.89
N ALA A 364 -13.31 -6.08 -12.30
CA ALA A 364 -14.70 -6.19 -12.74
C ALA A 364 -14.93 -5.65 -14.17
N ILE A 365 -14.28 -4.54 -14.54
CA ILE A 365 -14.32 -3.99 -15.91
C ILE A 365 -13.45 -4.83 -16.84
N GLY A 366 -12.37 -5.41 -16.31
CA GLY A 366 -11.45 -6.29 -17.03
C GLY A 366 -11.91 -7.73 -17.14
N ALA A 367 -13.10 -8.08 -16.62
CA ALA A 367 -13.60 -9.45 -16.71
C ALA A 367 -13.65 -9.94 -18.16
N GLY A 368 -12.93 -11.03 -18.44
CA GLY A 368 -12.71 -11.59 -19.79
C GLY A 368 -11.62 -10.90 -20.62
N ASN A 369 -11.15 -9.71 -20.28
CA ASN A 369 -9.96 -9.08 -20.89
C ASN A 369 -9.39 -7.96 -19.99
N LEU A 370 -8.38 -8.28 -19.23
CA LEU A 370 -7.74 -7.34 -18.29
C LEU A 370 -7.17 -6.07 -18.94
N ARG A 371 -6.91 -6.08 -20.26
CA ARG A 371 -6.50 -4.88 -21.02
C ARG A 371 -7.54 -3.77 -20.90
N ILE A 372 -8.83 -4.12 -20.91
CA ILE A 372 -9.94 -3.18 -20.73
C ILE A 372 -9.97 -2.67 -19.29
N GLY A 373 -9.69 -3.55 -18.32
CA GLY A 373 -9.60 -3.18 -16.91
C GLY A 373 -8.53 -2.11 -16.64
N TYR A 374 -7.39 -2.22 -17.30
CA TYR A 374 -6.31 -1.22 -17.19
C TYR A 374 -6.64 0.14 -17.82
N ALA A 375 -7.71 0.26 -18.61
CA ALA A 375 -8.23 1.55 -19.04
C ALA A 375 -8.72 2.41 -17.87
N VAL A 376 -9.14 1.79 -16.75
CA VAL A 376 -9.58 2.51 -15.54
C VAL A 376 -8.43 3.36 -14.96
N PRO A 377 -7.30 2.79 -14.50
CA PRO A 377 -6.18 3.59 -14.00
C PRO A 377 -5.58 4.50 -15.09
N LEU A 378 -5.59 4.11 -16.37
CA LEU A 378 -5.12 4.92 -17.48
C LEU A 378 -5.88 6.26 -17.60
N VAL A 379 -7.21 6.22 -17.50
CA VAL A 379 -8.03 7.44 -17.58
C VAL A 379 -7.93 8.23 -16.28
N LEU A 380 -8.00 7.55 -15.13
CA LEU A 380 -8.00 8.21 -13.83
C LEU A 380 -6.68 8.95 -13.52
N VAL A 381 -5.54 8.44 -13.99
CA VAL A 381 -4.25 9.11 -13.74
C VAL A 381 -4.19 10.52 -14.31
N LEU A 382 -4.93 10.81 -15.38
CA LEU A 382 -5.02 12.15 -15.97
C LEU A 382 -5.71 13.17 -15.03
N ALA A 383 -6.55 12.71 -14.10
CA ALA A 383 -7.16 13.58 -13.09
C ALA A 383 -6.11 14.25 -12.17
N LEU A 384 -4.92 13.67 -12.03
CA LEU A 384 -3.81 14.30 -11.29
C LEU A 384 -3.35 15.62 -11.93
N VAL A 385 -3.52 15.82 -13.25
CA VAL A 385 -3.06 17.04 -13.94
C VAL A 385 -3.79 18.28 -13.42
N PRO A 386 -5.14 18.33 -13.39
CA PRO A 386 -5.86 19.45 -12.77
C PRO A 386 -5.72 19.47 -11.24
N LEU A 387 -5.72 18.30 -10.56
CA LEU A 387 -5.57 18.19 -9.11
C LEU A 387 -4.22 18.70 -8.60
N ALA A 388 -3.17 18.68 -9.44
CA ALA A 388 -1.85 19.18 -9.08
C ALA A 388 -1.86 20.64 -8.60
N ARG A 389 -2.85 21.44 -8.99
CA ARG A 389 -3.01 22.83 -8.52
C ARG A 389 -3.22 22.91 -7.01
N ALA A 390 -3.88 21.91 -6.40
CA ALA A 390 -4.10 21.86 -4.97
C ALA A 390 -2.79 21.69 -4.16
N PHE A 391 -1.74 21.18 -4.78
CA PHE A 391 -0.45 20.93 -4.13
C PHE A 391 0.41 22.20 -3.97
N THR A 392 0.03 23.33 -4.54
CA THR A 392 0.75 24.60 -4.39
C THR A 392 0.51 25.30 -3.06
N GLY A 393 -0.43 24.82 -2.23
CA GLY A 393 -0.82 25.48 -0.98
C GLY A 393 -1.62 26.77 -1.15
N ARG A 394 -1.89 27.19 -2.39
CA ARG A 394 -2.82 28.29 -2.71
C ARG A 394 -4.17 27.67 -3.02
N VAL A 395 -5.11 27.79 -2.07
CA VAL A 395 -6.52 27.46 -2.32
C VAL A 395 -7.10 28.55 -3.23
N PRO A 396 -7.71 28.21 -4.36
CA PRO A 396 -8.44 29.17 -5.17
C PRO A 396 -9.67 29.70 -4.44
#